data_78287140ea44cb4a40fdbd02788c5c66
#
_entry.id   78287140ea44cb4a40fdbd02788c5c66
#
_cell.length_a   1.000
_cell.length_b   1.000
_cell.length_c   1.000
_cell.angle_alpha   90.00
_cell.angle_beta   90.00
_cell.angle_gamma   90.00
#
_symmetry.space_group_name_H-M   'P 1'
#
loop_
_entity.id
_entity.type
_entity.pdbx_description
1 polymer ?
#
loop_
_entity_poly.entity_id
_entity_poly.type
_entity_poly.pdbx_seq_one_letter_code
_entity_poly.pdbx_strand_id
1 'polypeptide(L)'
;MDYRKGAIGRVFAVRFDEGDLFLEGLLEIITEEKITNGWFHVLGGLREADVVTGPKEPVMPPEPVWNEVRGARETMGTGSIFWDGNEPKIHLHAAMGHHGDTLTACVRKGTKVYLVLEVVIFEIDGIHASRPWYAEGGFNRLTFS
;
A
#
# COMPACT_ATOMS: atom_id res chain seq x y z
N MET A 1 7.95 -7.72 19.74
CA MET A 1 7.13 -6.50 19.52
C MET A 1 8.04 -5.31 19.68
N ASP A 2 7.98 -4.35 18.77
CA ASP A 2 8.73 -3.08 18.84
C ASP A 2 7.81 -1.93 18.44
N TYR A 3 8.01 -0.73 18.97
CA TYR A 3 7.20 0.45 18.69
C TYR A 3 7.98 1.75 18.87
N ARG A 4 7.52 2.80 18.20
CA ARG A 4 7.99 4.18 18.41
C ARG A 4 6.79 5.10 18.57
N LYS A 5 6.98 6.18 19.32
CA LYS A 5 6.00 7.24 19.49
C LYS A 5 6.34 8.39 18.54
N GLY A 6 5.38 8.81 17.75
CA GLY A 6 5.46 9.93 16.83
C GLY A 6 4.24 10.83 16.91
N ALA A 7 4.14 11.75 15.98
CA ALA A 7 3.00 12.65 15.79
C ALA A 7 2.57 12.65 14.32
N ILE A 8 1.35 13.12 14.03
CA ILE A 8 0.93 13.39 12.66
C ILE A 8 1.59 14.68 12.19
N GLY A 9 2.31 14.59 11.07
CA GLY A 9 2.90 15.72 10.37
C GLY A 9 1.95 16.31 9.33
N ARG A 10 2.42 16.43 8.08
CA ARG A 10 1.59 16.90 6.96
C ARG A 10 0.50 15.88 6.62
N VAL A 11 -0.63 16.40 6.11
CA VAL A 11 -1.73 15.57 5.59
C VAL A 11 -1.94 15.91 4.12
N PHE A 12 -2.06 14.89 3.27
CA PHE A 12 -2.33 15.06 1.84
C PHE A 12 -3.67 14.42 1.50
N ALA A 13 -4.53 15.17 0.83
CA ALA A 13 -5.73 14.64 0.20
C ALA A 13 -5.47 14.54 -1.31
N VAL A 14 -5.57 13.34 -1.85
CA VAL A 14 -5.25 13.03 -3.24
C VAL A 14 -6.46 12.41 -3.91
N ARG A 15 -6.73 12.81 -5.15
CA ARG A 15 -7.71 12.18 -6.02
C ARG A 15 -7.01 11.63 -7.26
N PHE A 16 -7.27 10.38 -7.57
CA PHE A 16 -6.95 9.75 -8.85
C PHE A 16 -8.23 9.63 -9.66
N ASP A 17 -8.14 9.89 -10.95
CA ASP A 17 -9.26 9.85 -11.87
C ASP A 17 -9.27 8.56 -12.72
N GLU A 18 -10.31 8.36 -13.50
CA GLU A 18 -10.50 7.20 -14.38
C GLU A 18 -9.27 6.90 -15.23
N GLY A 19 -8.74 5.70 -15.09
CA GLY A 19 -7.61 5.21 -15.86
C GLY A 19 -6.23 5.51 -15.30
N ASP A 20 -6.12 6.34 -14.25
CA ASP A 20 -4.84 6.62 -13.60
C ASP A 20 -4.19 5.33 -13.04
N LEU A 21 -2.87 5.29 -13.04
CA LEU A 21 -2.08 4.23 -12.44
C LEU A 21 -1.84 4.60 -10.95
N PHE A 22 -2.61 3.97 -10.07
CA PHE A 22 -2.69 4.38 -8.68
C PHE A 22 -1.36 4.26 -7.91
N LEU A 23 -0.73 3.09 -7.90
CA LEU A 23 0.50 2.89 -7.12
C LEU A 23 1.66 3.71 -7.68
N GLU A 24 1.76 3.83 -8.99
CA GLU A 24 2.76 4.63 -9.67
C GLU A 24 2.60 6.12 -9.32
N GLY A 25 1.40 6.67 -9.45
CA GLY A 25 1.14 8.05 -9.09
C GLY A 25 1.30 8.32 -7.58
N LEU A 26 0.98 7.35 -6.73
CA LEU A 26 1.24 7.47 -5.29
C LEU A 26 2.75 7.52 -5.00
N LEU A 27 3.57 6.70 -5.69
CA LEU A 27 5.03 6.74 -5.57
C LEU A 27 5.63 8.06 -6.06
N GLU A 28 5.09 8.67 -7.11
CA GLU A 28 5.49 9.99 -7.59
C GLU A 28 5.26 11.04 -6.50
N ILE A 29 4.07 11.10 -5.90
CA ILE A 29 3.73 12.04 -4.81
C ILE A 29 4.66 11.83 -3.61
N ILE A 30 4.87 10.58 -3.18
CA ILE A 30 5.75 10.24 -2.05
C ILE A 30 7.17 10.75 -2.30
N THR A 31 7.66 10.61 -3.52
CA THR A 31 9.02 11.00 -3.91
C THR A 31 9.15 12.52 -4.01
N GLU A 32 8.23 13.21 -4.68
CA GLU A 32 8.22 14.66 -4.85
C GLU A 32 8.10 15.38 -3.50
N GLU A 33 7.17 14.93 -2.66
CA GLU A 33 6.91 15.51 -1.34
C GLU A 33 7.89 15.01 -0.25
N LYS A 34 8.75 14.04 -0.58
CA LYS A 34 9.72 13.44 0.34
C LYS A 34 9.09 12.89 1.62
N ILE A 35 7.97 12.20 1.46
CA ILE A 35 7.27 11.55 2.58
C ILE A 35 8.09 10.33 3.03
N THR A 36 8.83 10.45 4.13
CA THR A 36 9.73 9.38 4.59
C THR A 36 9.04 8.31 5.41
N ASN A 37 8.09 8.71 6.25
CA ASN A 37 7.27 7.80 7.05
C ASN A 37 5.82 8.23 6.91
N GLY A 38 4.93 7.31 6.58
CA GLY A 38 3.54 7.65 6.40
C GLY A 38 2.59 6.48 6.54
N TRP A 39 1.35 6.82 6.74
CA TRP A 39 0.20 5.92 6.71
C TRP A 39 -0.87 6.53 5.80
N PHE A 40 -1.60 5.71 5.06
CA PHE A 40 -2.64 6.20 4.17
C PHE A 40 -3.85 5.30 4.13
N HIS A 41 -4.98 5.90 3.79
CA HIS A 41 -6.23 5.21 3.50
C HIS A 41 -6.66 5.47 2.07
N VAL A 42 -7.29 4.48 1.46
CA VAL A 42 -7.85 4.57 0.10
C VAL A 42 -9.34 4.26 0.12
N LEU A 43 -10.09 4.97 -0.72
CA LEU A 43 -11.53 4.81 -0.91
C LEU A 43 -11.89 5.10 -2.37
N GLY A 44 -12.57 4.18 -3.04
CA GLY A 44 -13.06 4.38 -4.41
C GLY A 44 -12.95 3.14 -5.28
N GLY A 45 -12.81 3.32 -6.59
CA GLY A 45 -12.86 2.25 -7.56
C GLY A 45 -11.48 1.82 -8.10
N LEU A 46 -11.25 0.52 -8.20
CA LEU A 46 -10.18 -0.07 -8.99
C LEU A 46 -10.76 -1.00 -10.06
N ARG A 47 -10.23 -0.93 -11.29
CA ARG A 47 -10.62 -1.86 -12.38
C ARG A 47 -9.60 -2.96 -12.62
N GLU A 48 -8.34 -2.72 -12.24
CA GLU A 48 -7.25 -3.68 -12.38
C GLU A 48 -6.34 -3.62 -11.16
N ALA A 49 -5.87 -4.77 -10.71
CA ALA A 49 -4.80 -4.90 -9.73
C ALA A 49 -4.25 -6.34 -9.75
N ASP A 50 -2.94 -6.48 -9.58
CA ASP A 50 -2.31 -7.74 -9.25
C ASP A 50 -2.06 -7.78 -7.74
N VAL A 51 -2.55 -8.82 -7.10
CA VAL A 51 -2.63 -8.91 -5.64
C VAL A 51 -2.13 -10.24 -5.12
N VAL A 52 -1.73 -10.26 -3.85
CA VAL A 52 -1.42 -11.49 -3.12
C VAL A 52 -2.50 -11.71 -2.07
N THR A 53 -3.22 -12.83 -2.20
CA THR A 53 -4.34 -13.17 -1.31
C THR A 53 -3.92 -13.88 -0.03
N GLY A 54 -2.66 -14.16 0.12
CA GLY A 54 -2.04 -14.76 1.29
C GLY A 54 -0.89 -15.67 0.91
N PRO A 55 -0.25 -16.32 1.89
CA PRO A 55 0.69 -17.37 1.63
C PRO A 55 -0.04 -18.68 1.31
N LYS A 56 0.59 -19.55 0.53
CA LYS A 56 0.09 -20.89 0.27
C LYS A 56 0.04 -21.75 1.54
N GLU A 57 1.07 -21.59 2.37
CA GLU A 57 1.20 -22.26 3.67
C GLU A 57 1.74 -21.25 4.71
N PRO A 58 1.45 -21.43 6.01
CA PRO A 58 1.90 -20.53 7.07
C PRO A 58 3.35 -20.81 7.48
N VAL A 59 4.28 -20.72 6.52
CA VAL A 59 5.72 -20.95 6.70
C VAL A 59 6.53 -19.70 6.36
N MET A 60 7.81 -19.67 6.74
CA MET A 60 8.75 -18.62 6.40
C MET A 60 9.97 -19.17 5.66
N PRO A 61 10.36 -18.56 4.52
CA PRO A 61 9.67 -17.49 3.79
C PRO A 61 8.34 -17.97 3.19
N PRO A 62 7.31 -17.12 3.12
CA PRO A 62 6.02 -17.48 2.56
C PRO A 62 6.08 -17.59 1.03
N GLU A 63 5.40 -18.59 0.46
CA GLU A 63 5.12 -18.67 -0.97
C GLU A 63 3.82 -17.89 -1.26
N PRO A 64 3.86 -16.76 -2.00
CA PRO A 64 2.69 -15.93 -2.23
C PRO A 64 1.71 -16.58 -3.21
N VAL A 65 0.41 -16.51 -2.91
CA VAL A 65 -0.66 -16.85 -3.86
C VAL A 65 -1.09 -15.58 -4.59
N TRP A 66 -0.75 -15.51 -5.87
CA TRP A 66 -1.09 -14.38 -6.72
C TRP A 66 -2.48 -14.52 -7.32
N ASN A 67 -3.19 -13.40 -7.39
CA ASN A 67 -4.46 -13.26 -8.09
C ASN A 67 -4.47 -11.98 -8.90
N GLU A 68 -5.24 -11.99 -9.98
CA GLU A 68 -5.50 -10.84 -10.81
C GLU A 68 -6.93 -10.34 -10.57
N VAL A 69 -7.04 -9.07 -10.22
CA VAL A 69 -8.31 -8.36 -10.20
C VAL A 69 -8.53 -7.75 -11.57
N ARG A 70 -9.63 -8.09 -12.18
CA ARG A 70 -10.09 -7.51 -13.45
C ARG A 70 -11.58 -7.15 -13.33
N GLY A 71 -11.94 -5.99 -13.88
CA GLY A 71 -13.27 -5.42 -13.74
C GLY A 71 -13.43 -4.53 -12.51
N ALA A 72 -14.38 -3.61 -12.57
CA ALA A 72 -14.62 -2.59 -11.57
C ALA A 72 -14.95 -3.17 -10.18
N ARG A 73 -14.26 -2.68 -9.17
CA ARG A 73 -14.46 -3.08 -7.78
C ARG A 73 -14.50 -1.87 -6.87
N GLU A 74 -15.42 -1.88 -5.93
CA GLU A 74 -15.43 -0.96 -4.81
C GLU A 74 -14.29 -1.31 -3.86
N THR A 75 -13.40 -0.36 -3.64
CA THR A 75 -12.13 -0.59 -2.93
C THR A 75 -12.04 0.30 -1.71
N MET A 76 -11.71 -0.30 -0.58
CA MET A 76 -11.25 0.41 0.60
C MET A 76 -10.05 -0.31 1.21
N GLY A 77 -9.06 0.49 1.64
CA GLY A 77 -7.82 -0.09 2.13
C GLY A 77 -7.01 0.84 3.00
N THR A 78 -5.96 0.27 3.55
CA THR A 78 -4.99 1.01 4.35
C THR A 78 -3.58 0.52 4.03
N GLY A 79 -2.64 1.46 4.02
CA GLY A 79 -1.25 1.16 3.74
C GLY A 79 -0.28 2.02 4.50
N SER A 80 0.98 1.66 4.41
CA SER A 80 2.09 2.37 5.04
C SER A 80 3.21 2.66 4.04
N ILE A 81 3.93 3.74 4.30
CA ILE A 81 5.02 4.28 3.49
C ILE A 81 6.26 4.33 4.36
N PHE A 82 7.30 3.59 3.97
CA PHE A 82 8.63 3.66 4.55
C PHE A 82 9.66 3.42 3.45
N TRP A 83 10.90 3.82 3.65
CA TRP A 83 11.93 3.74 2.62
C TRP A 83 12.92 2.61 2.89
N ASP A 84 13.47 2.06 1.81
CA ASP A 84 14.65 1.20 1.81
C ASP A 84 15.77 1.96 1.09
N GLY A 85 16.70 2.53 1.86
CA GLY A 85 17.68 3.47 1.31
C GLY A 85 17.01 4.65 0.63
N ASN A 86 17.15 4.76 -0.69
CA ASN A 86 16.59 5.83 -1.52
C ASN A 86 15.29 5.43 -2.25
N GLU A 87 14.72 4.28 -1.94
CA GLU A 87 13.54 3.75 -2.62
C GLU A 87 12.34 3.68 -1.67
N PRO A 88 11.23 4.39 -1.97
CA PRO A 88 10.02 4.28 -1.17
C PRO A 88 9.38 2.90 -1.34
N LYS A 89 8.92 2.33 -0.24
CA LYS A 89 8.22 1.04 -0.19
C LYS A 89 6.81 1.26 0.34
N ILE A 90 5.82 0.93 -0.49
CA ILE A 90 4.40 0.92 -0.11
C ILE A 90 4.03 -0.49 0.34
N HIS A 91 3.28 -0.58 1.43
CA HIS A 91 2.62 -1.81 1.86
C HIS A 91 1.13 -1.51 2.01
N LEU A 92 0.29 -2.07 1.14
CA LEU A 92 -1.15 -1.81 1.06
C LEU A 92 -1.93 -3.11 1.14
N HIS A 93 -2.90 -3.16 2.05
CA HIS A 93 -3.96 -4.15 2.04
C HIS A 93 -5.30 -3.47 1.76
N ALA A 94 -6.09 -4.08 0.90
CA ALA A 94 -7.40 -3.56 0.53
C ALA A 94 -8.46 -4.66 0.41
N ALA A 95 -9.68 -4.29 0.77
CA ALA A 95 -10.89 -5.05 0.44
C ALA A 95 -11.46 -4.50 -0.87
N MET A 96 -11.75 -5.39 -1.81
CA MET A 96 -12.23 -5.05 -3.16
C MET A 96 -13.51 -5.81 -3.43
N GLY A 97 -14.64 -5.13 -3.30
CA GLY A 97 -15.98 -5.67 -3.45
C GLY A 97 -16.47 -5.67 -4.89
N HIS A 98 -17.23 -6.70 -5.26
CA HIS A 98 -17.88 -6.82 -6.58
C HIS A 98 -19.17 -7.65 -6.45
N HIS A 99 -20.30 -7.01 -6.67
CA HIS A 99 -21.63 -7.66 -6.63
C HIS A 99 -21.89 -8.54 -5.38
N GLY A 100 -21.45 -8.06 -4.20
CA GLY A 100 -21.63 -8.79 -2.95
C GLY A 100 -20.47 -9.71 -2.56
N ASP A 101 -19.58 -10.05 -3.48
CA ASP A 101 -18.34 -10.77 -3.16
C ASP A 101 -17.22 -9.79 -2.80
N THR A 102 -16.35 -10.17 -1.88
CA THR A 102 -15.22 -9.33 -1.46
C THR A 102 -13.93 -10.13 -1.45
N LEU A 103 -12.93 -9.62 -2.15
CA LEU A 103 -11.56 -10.09 -2.07
C LEU A 103 -10.75 -9.13 -1.19
N THR A 104 -10.13 -9.65 -0.13
CA THR A 104 -9.16 -8.89 0.67
C THR A 104 -7.76 -9.40 0.39
N ALA A 105 -6.84 -8.51 0.01
CA ALA A 105 -5.52 -8.91 -0.43
C ALA A 105 -4.46 -7.82 -0.22
N CYS A 106 -3.19 -8.23 -0.33
CA CYS A 106 -2.06 -7.33 -0.44
C CYS A 106 -1.95 -6.85 -1.89
N VAL A 107 -2.15 -5.56 -2.13
CA VAL A 107 -2.06 -4.94 -3.46
C VAL A 107 -0.59 -4.76 -3.84
N ARG A 108 -0.21 -5.22 -5.05
CA ARG A 108 1.20 -5.30 -5.44
C ARG A 108 1.58 -4.42 -6.61
N LYS A 109 0.82 -4.48 -7.70
CA LYS A 109 1.13 -3.76 -8.95
C LYS A 109 -0.06 -3.74 -9.90
N GLY A 110 0.12 -3.08 -11.04
CA GLY A 110 -0.87 -3.07 -12.12
C GLY A 110 -2.21 -2.45 -11.72
N THR A 111 -2.18 -1.51 -10.79
CA THR A 111 -3.38 -0.86 -10.27
C THR A 111 -3.87 0.22 -11.21
N LYS A 112 -5.10 0.08 -11.67
CA LYS A 112 -5.75 1.07 -12.53
C LYS A 112 -7.08 1.51 -11.94
N VAL A 113 -7.27 2.81 -11.86
CA VAL A 113 -8.46 3.42 -11.26
C VAL A 113 -9.69 3.22 -12.12
N TYR A 114 -10.82 2.98 -11.49
CA TYR A 114 -12.17 3.02 -12.06
C TYR A 114 -12.92 4.21 -11.46
N LEU A 115 -13.40 5.10 -12.30
CA LEU A 115 -14.07 6.36 -11.96
C LEU A 115 -13.19 7.28 -11.11
N VAL A 116 -13.08 7.02 -9.82
CA VAL A 116 -12.32 7.83 -8.87
C VAL A 116 -11.75 6.98 -7.74
N LEU A 117 -10.55 7.34 -7.28
CA LEU A 117 -9.95 6.80 -6.07
C LEU A 117 -9.43 7.96 -5.22
N GLU A 118 -9.91 8.07 -4.00
CA GLU A 118 -9.50 9.08 -3.03
C GLU A 118 -8.48 8.49 -2.05
N VAL A 119 -7.43 9.24 -1.76
CA VAL A 119 -6.38 8.83 -0.83
C VAL A 119 -6.12 9.93 0.18
N VAL A 120 -6.09 9.60 1.45
CA VAL A 120 -5.60 10.49 2.51
C VAL A 120 -4.30 9.91 3.05
N ILE A 121 -3.23 10.70 2.99
CA ILE A 121 -1.91 10.34 3.51
C ILE A 121 -1.65 11.15 4.77
N PHE A 122 -1.25 10.47 5.84
CA PHE A 122 -0.76 11.04 7.09
C PHE A 122 0.74 10.83 7.18
N GLU A 123 1.51 11.90 7.14
CA GLU A 123 2.94 11.83 7.43
C GLU A 123 3.15 11.59 8.92
N ILE A 124 4.13 10.77 9.28
CA ILE A 124 4.46 10.44 10.67
C ILE A 124 5.79 11.06 11.02
N ASP A 125 5.74 12.06 11.89
CA ASP A 125 6.92 12.76 12.41
C ASP A 125 7.44 12.14 13.71
N GLY A 126 8.73 12.37 13.98
CA GLY A 126 9.38 12.02 15.25
C GLY A 126 9.71 10.54 15.41
N ILE A 127 9.66 9.77 14.34
CA ILE A 127 10.14 8.38 14.32
C ILE A 127 11.28 8.22 13.30
N HIS A 128 12.21 7.30 13.60
CA HIS A 128 13.21 6.84 12.65
C HIS A 128 12.88 5.40 12.29
N ALA A 129 12.46 5.19 11.03
CA ALA A 129 12.02 3.90 10.54
C ALA A 129 12.40 3.71 9.07
N SER A 130 12.57 2.45 8.69
CA SER A 130 12.86 2.04 7.32
C SER A 130 12.15 0.73 6.99
N ARG A 131 12.20 0.30 5.74
CA ARG A 131 11.59 -0.96 5.32
C ARG A 131 12.57 -1.80 4.48
N PRO A 132 13.72 -2.20 5.06
CA PRO A 132 14.72 -2.99 4.36
C PRO A 132 14.22 -4.41 4.05
N TRP A 133 14.91 -5.05 3.13
CA TRP A 133 14.70 -6.47 2.86
C TRP A 133 15.06 -7.31 4.09
N TYR A 134 14.13 -8.16 4.51
CA TYR A 134 14.31 -9.14 5.58
C TYR A 134 14.43 -10.54 4.96
N ALA A 135 15.67 -11.02 4.83
CA ALA A 135 15.99 -12.23 4.09
C ALA A 135 15.32 -13.50 4.65
N GLU A 136 15.27 -13.66 5.98
CA GLU A 136 14.63 -14.81 6.62
C GLU A 136 13.12 -14.87 6.36
N GLY A 137 12.49 -13.70 6.25
CA GLY A 137 11.06 -13.58 6.01
C GLY A 137 10.67 -13.53 4.53
N GLY A 138 11.62 -13.19 3.64
CA GLY A 138 11.35 -13.03 2.21
C GLY A 138 10.48 -11.82 1.85
N PHE A 139 10.53 -10.75 2.64
CA PHE A 139 9.77 -9.51 2.42
C PHE A 139 10.47 -8.28 3.00
N ASN A 140 10.05 -7.09 2.59
CA ASN A 140 10.50 -5.85 3.19
C ASN A 140 9.79 -5.60 4.52
N ARG A 141 10.56 -5.53 5.62
CA ARG A 141 10.03 -5.45 6.99
C ARG A 141 10.21 -4.06 7.57
N LEU A 142 9.14 -3.51 8.19
CA LEU A 142 9.25 -2.29 8.98
C LEU A 142 10.25 -2.50 10.12
N THR A 143 11.27 -1.63 10.16
CA THR A 143 12.37 -1.67 11.12
C THR A 143 12.55 -0.27 11.71
N PHE A 144 12.72 -0.21 13.02
CA PHE A 144 12.99 1.04 13.74
C PHE A 144 14.47 1.13 14.10
N SER A 145 15.04 2.32 13.97
CA SER A 145 16.40 2.67 14.42
C SER A 145 16.37 3.59 15.64
#